data_54135a8ff3f51fdadf14d1fce1613847
#
_entry.id   54135a8ff3f51fdadf14d1fce1613847
#
_cell.length_a   1.000
_cell.length_b   1.000
_cell.length_c   1.000
_cell.angle_alpha   90.00
_cell.angle_beta   90.00
_cell.angle_gamma   90.00
#
_symmetry.space_group_name_H-M   'P 1'
#
loop_
_entity.id
_entity.type
_entity.pdbx_description
1 polymer ?
#
loop_
_entity_poly.entity_id
_entity_poly.type
_entity_poly.pdbx_seq_one_letter_code
_entity_poly.pdbx_strand_id
1 'polypeptide(L)'
;KLAKPLYNGIRSSISAYSHFGDSSDIPREEQDFPIKYVCLALLALLLPVFFLYLDVIHNVGLAILLSIVMLIFGFLFSAVASYMAGIVGSSNNPISGVTIATILFSSLLLMTLLGTGSSEGAAGAILIGAVVCCAAAIGGDNLQDLKTGHIVGATPWKQQVMQIIGTLSA
;
A
#
# COMPACT_ATOMS: atom_id res chain seq x y z
N LYS A 1 10.39 4.04 16.61
CA LYS A 1 9.89 2.83 17.30
C LYS A 1 9.11 1.89 16.36
N LEU A 2 8.51 2.38 15.27
CA LEU A 2 7.75 1.61 14.27
C LEU A 2 8.65 0.78 13.32
N ALA A 3 9.89 1.15 13.12
CA ALA A 3 10.79 0.47 12.18
C ALA A 3 11.09 -0.99 12.56
N LYS A 4 11.19 -1.31 13.85
CA LYS A 4 11.41 -2.68 14.32
C LYS A 4 10.25 -3.63 14.03
N PRO A 5 8.98 -3.28 14.35
CA PRO A 5 7.82 -4.11 13.98
C PRO A 5 7.68 -4.29 12.48
N LEU A 6 7.89 -3.24 11.68
CA LEU A 6 7.89 -3.31 10.21
C LEU A 6 8.97 -4.25 9.67
N TYR A 7 10.21 -4.09 10.14
CA TYR A 7 11.32 -4.97 9.74
C TYR A 7 11.05 -6.43 10.12
N ASN A 8 10.58 -6.67 11.34
CA ASN A 8 10.25 -8.02 11.80
C ASN A 8 9.08 -8.62 11.00
N GLY A 9 8.06 -7.83 10.66
CA GLY A 9 6.94 -8.25 9.82
C GLY A 9 7.41 -8.65 8.42
N ILE A 10 8.24 -7.83 7.76
CA ILE A 10 8.81 -8.14 6.44
C ILE A 10 9.68 -9.40 6.52
N ARG A 11 10.53 -9.50 7.55
CA ARG A 11 11.42 -10.65 7.74
C ARG A 11 10.64 -11.94 8.00
N SER A 12 9.59 -11.89 8.83
CA SER A 12 8.74 -13.07 9.09
C SER A 12 7.96 -13.50 7.85
N SER A 13 7.47 -12.55 7.04
CA SER A 13 6.81 -12.85 5.77
C SER A 13 7.77 -13.51 4.76
N ILE A 14 9.02 -13.03 4.68
CA ILE A 14 10.05 -13.62 3.82
C ILE A 14 10.49 -15.00 4.34
N SER A 15 10.63 -15.19 5.67
CA SER A 15 11.02 -16.47 6.24
C SER A 15 9.89 -17.52 6.17
N ALA A 16 8.65 -17.10 6.34
CA ALA A 16 7.49 -17.96 6.10
C ALA A 16 7.47 -18.48 4.66
N TYR A 17 7.92 -17.65 3.71
CA TYR A 17 8.05 -18.04 2.32
C TYR A 17 9.11 -19.13 2.07
N SER A 18 10.21 -19.14 2.79
CA SER A 18 11.27 -20.16 2.65
C SER A 18 10.88 -21.53 3.23
N HIS A 19 9.87 -21.59 4.10
CA HIS A 19 9.33 -22.81 4.70
C HIS A 19 8.07 -23.37 4.00
N PHE A 20 7.65 -22.80 2.87
CA PHE A 20 6.44 -23.20 2.12
C PHE A 20 6.54 -24.59 1.45
N GLY A 21 7.52 -25.42 1.81
CA GLY A 21 7.67 -26.81 1.36
C GLY A 21 6.81 -27.84 2.12
N ASP A 22 6.33 -27.49 3.34
CA ASP A 22 5.58 -28.42 4.22
C ASP A 22 4.31 -27.76 4.73
N SER A 23 3.31 -27.68 3.85
CA SER A 23 2.02 -27.01 4.13
C SER A 23 1.05 -27.84 4.99
N SER A 24 1.46 -28.95 5.56
CA SER A 24 0.58 -29.86 6.32
C SER A 24 0.32 -29.46 7.79
N ASP A 25 1.10 -28.50 8.35
CA ASP A 25 1.07 -28.18 9.78
C ASP A 25 0.72 -26.73 10.15
N ILE A 26 0.37 -25.87 9.15
CA ILE A 26 0.01 -24.47 9.45
C ILE A 26 -1.46 -24.41 9.86
N PRO A 27 -1.80 -23.87 11.05
CA PRO A 27 -3.18 -23.68 11.47
C PRO A 27 -3.98 -22.91 10.43
N ARG A 28 -5.25 -23.25 10.25
CA ARG A 28 -6.14 -22.63 9.24
C ARG A 28 -6.24 -21.11 9.38
N GLU A 29 -6.06 -20.60 10.60
CA GLU A 29 -6.13 -19.18 10.98
C GLU A 29 -4.84 -18.39 10.65
N GLU A 30 -3.77 -19.09 10.24
CA GLU A 30 -2.48 -18.50 9.86
C GLU A 30 -2.15 -18.67 8.37
N GLN A 31 -3.11 -19.21 7.57
CA GLN A 31 -2.91 -19.40 6.13
C GLN A 31 -3.18 -18.10 5.37
N ASP A 32 -2.12 -17.36 5.04
CA ASP A 32 -2.18 -16.14 4.25
C ASP A 32 -2.13 -16.39 2.74
N PHE A 33 -2.53 -15.36 1.97
CA PHE A 33 -2.42 -15.37 0.52
C PHE A 33 -0.93 -15.35 0.11
N PRO A 34 -0.52 -16.21 -0.87
CA PRO A 34 0.90 -16.35 -1.21
C PRO A 34 1.52 -15.03 -1.69
N ILE A 35 2.60 -14.61 -1.04
CA ILE A 35 3.30 -13.33 -1.29
C ILE A 35 3.75 -13.16 -2.76
N LYS A 36 4.00 -14.25 -3.49
CA LYS A 36 4.32 -14.20 -4.93
C LYS A 36 3.26 -13.46 -5.74
N TYR A 37 2.00 -13.82 -5.51
CA TYR A 37 0.88 -13.21 -6.25
C TYR A 37 0.67 -11.76 -5.84
N VAL A 38 0.94 -11.43 -4.56
CA VAL A 38 0.91 -10.05 -4.06
C VAL A 38 1.98 -9.21 -4.76
N CYS A 39 3.22 -9.69 -4.81
CA CYS A 39 4.31 -9.00 -5.50
C CYS A 39 4.03 -8.87 -7.01
N LEU A 40 3.52 -9.92 -7.64
CA LEU A 40 3.17 -9.90 -9.07
C LEU A 40 2.06 -8.88 -9.36
N ALA A 41 1.00 -8.87 -8.54
CA ALA A 41 -0.10 -7.91 -8.65
C ALA A 41 0.40 -6.47 -8.46
N LEU A 42 1.28 -6.23 -7.50
CA LEU A 42 1.87 -4.92 -7.23
C LEU A 42 2.71 -4.43 -8.41
N LEU A 43 3.52 -5.30 -9.00
CA LEU A 43 4.27 -4.99 -10.22
C LEU A 43 3.34 -4.74 -11.43
N ALA A 44 2.27 -5.52 -11.57
CA ALA A 44 1.28 -5.32 -12.63
C ALA A 44 0.55 -3.97 -12.49
N LEU A 45 0.27 -3.54 -11.25
CA LEU A 45 -0.37 -2.24 -10.98
C LEU A 45 0.55 -1.04 -11.23
N LEU A 46 1.88 -1.24 -11.21
CA LEU A 46 2.81 -0.16 -11.57
C LEU A 46 2.66 0.29 -13.03
N LEU A 47 2.29 -0.61 -13.94
CA LEU A 47 2.11 -0.27 -15.35
C LEU A 47 1.01 0.78 -15.58
N PRO A 48 -0.25 0.58 -15.15
CA PRO A 48 -1.29 1.59 -15.34
C PRO A 48 -0.96 2.91 -14.60
N VAL A 49 -0.35 2.83 -13.43
CA VAL A 49 0.09 4.04 -12.69
C VAL A 49 1.17 4.79 -13.45
N PHE A 50 2.15 4.10 -14.02
CA PHE A 50 3.17 4.72 -14.88
C PHE A 50 2.56 5.42 -16.09
N PHE A 51 1.63 4.77 -16.81
CA PHE A 51 0.96 5.39 -17.95
C PHE A 51 0.13 6.61 -17.54
N LEU A 52 -0.52 6.56 -16.39
CA LEU A 52 -1.26 7.69 -15.85
C LEU A 52 -0.34 8.89 -15.55
N TYR A 53 0.83 8.66 -14.94
CA TYR A 53 1.81 9.75 -14.74
C TYR A 53 2.40 10.23 -16.05
N LEU A 54 2.62 9.34 -17.02
CA LEU A 54 3.12 9.72 -18.33
C LEU A 54 2.15 10.62 -19.08
N ASP A 55 0.85 10.33 -18.99
CA ASP A 55 -0.22 11.13 -19.60
C ASP A 55 -0.32 12.55 -19.00
N VAL A 56 -0.08 12.66 -17.67
CA VAL A 56 -0.15 13.95 -16.96
C VAL A 56 1.11 14.79 -17.16
N ILE A 57 2.30 14.18 -17.12
CA ILE A 57 3.59 14.90 -17.05
C ILE A 57 4.29 14.96 -18.41
N HIS A 58 3.90 14.11 -19.36
CA HIS A 58 4.48 14.02 -20.71
C HIS A 58 6.02 13.84 -20.74
N ASN A 59 6.61 13.36 -19.63
CA ASN A 59 8.03 13.09 -19.48
C ASN A 59 8.26 11.70 -18.88
N VAL A 60 8.87 10.81 -19.66
CA VAL A 60 9.11 9.42 -19.27
C VAL A 60 9.97 9.29 -18.01
N GLY A 61 11.03 10.09 -17.91
CA GLY A 61 11.94 10.04 -16.75
C GLY A 61 11.24 10.43 -15.45
N LEU A 62 10.45 11.50 -15.49
CA LEU A 62 9.65 11.95 -14.35
C LEU A 62 8.53 10.98 -14.02
N ALA A 63 7.85 10.38 -15.00
CA ALA A 63 6.80 9.39 -14.77
C ALA A 63 7.36 8.15 -14.06
N ILE A 64 8.54 7.67 -14.44
CA ILE A 64 9.22 6.56 -13.74
C ILE A 64 9.54 6.96 -12.30
N LEU A 65 10.15 8.14 -12.10
CA LEU A 65 10.50 8.62 -10.76
C LEU A 65 9.28 8.72 -9.86
N LEU A 66 8.18 9.29 -10.34
CA LEU A 66 6.94 9.44 -9.56
C LEU A 66 6.27 8.11 -9.27
N SER A 67 6.30 7.15 -10.20
CA SER A 67 5.80 5.80 -9.97
C SER A 67 6.58 5.09 -8.84
N ILE A 68 7.90 5.27 -8.80
CA ILE A 68 8.74 4.73 -7.72
C ILE A 68 8.45 5.43 -6.38
N VAL A 69 8.36 6.76 -6.39
CA VAL A 69 8.03 7.56 -5.18
C VAL A 69 6.66 7.15 -4.65
N MET A 70 5.66 7.01 -5.52
CA MET A 70 4.32 6.57 -5.15
C MET A 70 4.34 5.17 -4.55
N LEU A 71 5.09 4.23 -5.14
CA LEU A 71 5.22 2.87 -4.60
C LEU A 71 5.82 2.87 -3.20
N ILE A 72 6.91 3.61 -3.00
CA ILE A 72 7.58 3.70 -1.69
C ILE A 72 6.65 4.31 -0.66
N PHE A 73 6.02 5.44 -0.98
CA PHE A 73 5.11 6.12 -0.05
C PHE A 73 3.83 5.33 0.18
N GLY A 74 3.26 4.74 -0.86
CA GLY A 74 2.10 3.86 -0.75
C GLY A 74 2.37 2.70 0.21
N PHE A 75 3.51 2.02 0.05
CA PHE A 75 3.91 0.94 0.94
C PHE A 75 4.14 1.42 2.38
N LEU A 76 4.96 2.44 2.57
CA LEU A 76 5.31 2.93 3.92
C LEU A 76 4.09 3.45 4.67
N PHE A 77 3.29 4.29 4.04
CA PHE A 77 2.14 4.91 4.69
C PHE A 77 0.97 3.94 4.86
N SER A 78 0.76 3.02 3.91
CA SER A 78 -0.22 1.94 4.10
C SER A 78 0.17 1.05 5.27
N ALA A 79 1.45 0.67 5.41
CA ALA A 79 1.93 -0.12 6.53
C ALA A 79 1.77 0.61 7.87
N VAL A 80 2.05 1.93 7.92
CA VAL A 80 1.84 2.74 9.13
C VAL A 80 0.34 2.85 9.46
N ALA A 81 -0.50 3.12 8.48
CA ALA A 81 -1.94 3.23 8.64
C ALA A 81 -2.54 1.91 9.13
N SER A 82 -2.18 0.80 8.50
CA SER A 82 -2.60 -0.55 8.89
C SER A 82 -2.19 -0.89 10.33
N TYR A 83 -0.94 -0.60 10.70
CA TYR A 83 -0.46 -0.81 12.06
C TYR A 83 -1.25 0.01 13.09
N MET A 84 -1.52 1.28 12.79
CA MET A 84 -2.32 2.15 13.65
C MET A 84 -3.76 1.64 13.77
N ALA A 85 -4.39 1.28 12.66
CA ALA A 85 -5.74 0.71 12.67
C ALA A 85 -5.82 -0.59 13.49
N GLY A 86 -4.78 -1.41 13.47
CA GLY A 86 -4.69 -2.62 14.29
C GLY A 86 -4.66 -2.37 15.81
N ILE A 87 -4.19 -1.17 16.24
CA ILE A 87 -4.09 -0.80 17.65
C ILE A 87 -5.31 -0.01 18.11
N VAL A 88 -5.73 0.99 17.33
CA VAL A 88 -6.74 1.98 17.75
C VAL A 88 -8.07 1.90 16.99
N GLY A 89 -8.16 1.00 16.02
CA GLY A 89 -9.31 0.86 15.13
C GLY A 89 -9.23 1.74 13.88
N SER A 90 -9.98 1.36 12.83
CA SER A 90 -9.95 2.06 11.54
C SER A 90 -10.49 3.50 11.61
N SER A 91 -11.42 3.78 12.53
CA SER A 91 -11.98 5.12 12.72
C SER A 91 -10.97 6.17 13.19
N ASN A 92 -9.86 5.76 13.78
CA ASN A 92 -8.76 6.62 14.23
C ASN A 92 -7.51 6.52 13.34
N ASN A 93 -7.66 5.95 12.15
CA ASN A 93 -6.57 5.85 11.18
C ASN A 93 -6.15 7.26 10.70
N PRO A 94 -4.85 7.64 10.76
CA PRO A 94 -4.38 8.98 10.42
C PRO A 94 -4.30 9.24 8.91
N ILE A 95 -5.34 8.88 8.14
CA ILE A 95 -5.40 9.00 6.67
C ILE A 95 -5.12 10.43 6.22
N SER A 96 -5.78 11.42 6.86
CA SER A 96 -5.62 12.84 6.52
C SER A 96 -4.18 13.31 6.72
N GLY A 97 -3.54 12.93 7.82
CA GLY A 97 -2.13 13.28 8.10
C GLY A 97 -1.17 12.68 7.08
N VAL A 98 -1.38 11.42 6.71
CA VAL A 98 -0.62 10.72 5.68
C VAL A 98 -0.77 11.41 4.32
N THR A 99 -2.01 11.74 3.94
CA THR A 99 -2.30 12.40 2.65
C THR A 99 -1.65 13.78 2.57
N ILE A 100 -1.79 14.60 3.61
CA ILE A 100 -1.18 15.93 3.67
C ILE A 100 0.34 15.83 3.57
N ALA A 101 0.97 14.95 4.34
CA ALA A 101 2.42 14.75 4.31
C ALA A 101 2.90 14.31 2.92
N THR A 102 2.16 13.40 2.27
CA THR A 102 2.48 12.91 0.92
C THR A 102 2.38 14.02 -0.11
N ILE A 103 1.28 14.80 -0.09
CA ILE A 103 1.08 15.90 -1.05
C ILE A 103 2.16 16.98 -0.84
N LEU A 104 2.46 17.36 0.40
CA LEU A 104 3.50 18.35 0.70
C LEU A 104 4.87 17.89 0.17
N PHE A 105 5.26 16.65 0.48
CA PHE A 105 6.55 16.14 0.02
C PHE A 105 6.60 16.05 -1.51
N SER A 106 5.57 15.52 -2.14
CA SER A 106 5.50 15.37 -3.60
C SER A 106 5.48 16.73 -4.30
N SER A 107 4.78 17.71 -3.74
CA SER A 107 4.77 19.09 -4.27
C SER A 107 6.14 19.73 -4.18
N LEU A 108 6.84 19.60 -3.05
CA LEU A 108 8.20 20.11 -2.91
C LEU A 108 9.17 19.42 -3.87
N LEU A 109 9.08 18.11 -4.01
CA LEU A 109 9.88 17.34 -4.96
C LEU A 109 9.65 17.83 -6.41
N LEU A 110 8.38 17.93 -6.82
CA LEU A 110 8.03 18.34 -8.18
C LEU A 110 8.34 19.82 -8.44
N MET A 111 8.22 20.70 -7.44
CA MET A 111 8.63 22.07 -7.53
C MET A 111 10.15 22.22 -7.81
N THR A 112 10.98 21.36 -7.23
CA THR A 112 12.43 21.36 -7.50
C THR A 112 12.78 20.80 -8.87
N LEU A 113 11.97 19.89 -9.42
CA LEU A 113 12.21 19.22 -10.70
C LEU A 113 11.61 19.97 -11.91
N LEU A 114 10.40 20.52 -11.75
CA LEU A 114 9.63 21.18 -12.82
C LEU A 114 9.59 22.70 -12.68
N GLY A 115 10.09 23.24 -11.57
CA GLY A 115 10.02 24.66 -11.25
C GLY A 115 8.70 25.09 -10.60
N THR A 116 8.66 26.33 -10.15
CA THR A 116 7.49 26.93 -9.51
C THR A 116 6.41 27.26 -10.53
N GLY A 117 5.16 26.88 -10.25
CA GLY A 117 4.00 27.22 -11.09
C GLY A 117 3.67 26.20 -12.19
N SER A 118 4.32 25.04 -12.23
CA SER A 118 3.96 23.95 -13.15
C SER A 118 2.60 23.35 -12.78
N SER A 119 1.65 23.41 -13.71
CA SER A 119 0.35 22.73 -13.58
C SER A 119 0.49 21.21 -13.56
N GLU A 120 1.43 20.67 -14.33
CA GLU A 120 1.78 19.25 -14.38
C GLU A 120 2.34 18.78 -13.04
N GLY A 121 3.18 19.60 -12.39
CA GLY A 121 3.72 19.33 -11.06
C GLY A 121 2.62 19.27 -10.00
N ALA A 122 1.68 20.19 -10.02
CA ALA A 122 0.54 20.20 -9.11
C ALA A 122 -0.34 18.95 -9.30
N ALA A 123 -0.67 18.62 -10.55
CA ALA A 123 -1.45 17.43 -10.89
C ALA A 123 -0.75 16.13 -10.45
N GLY A 124 0.56 16.01 -10.72
CA GLY A 124 1.36 14.86 -10.29
C GLY A 124 1.38 14.69 -8.77
N ALA A 125 1.53 15.77 -8.01
CA ALA A 125 1.51 15.71 -6.53
C ALA A 125 0.15 15.26 -5.99
N ILE A 126 -0.95 15.75 -6.57
CA ILE A 126 -2.31 15.36 -6.19
C ILE A 126 -2.54 13.89 -6.49
N LEU A 127 -2.10 13.39 -7.64
CA LEU A 127 -2.24 11.98 -8.01
C LEU A 127 -1.47 11.06 -7.06
N ILE A 128 -0.23 11.40 -6.69
CA ILE A 128 0.53 10.63 -5.69
C ILE A 128 -0.25 10.62 -4.36
N GLY A 129 -0.70 11.79 -3.91
CA GLY A 129 -1.48 11.92 -2.68
C GLY A 129 -2.76 11.10 -2.71
N ALA A 130 -3.49 11.07 -3.82
CA ALA A 130 -4.72 10.31 -3.98
C ALA A 130 -4.47 8.80 -3.88
N VAL A 131 -3.48 8.26 -4.62
CA VAL A 131 -3.14 6.83 -4.57
C VAL A 131 -2.66 6.41 -3.19
N VAL A 132 -1.80 7.20 -2.55
CA VAL A 132 -1.30 6.91 -1.19
C VAL A 132 -2.42 7.00 -0.15
N CYS A 133 -3.33 7.98 -0.29
CA CYS A 133 -4.52 8.10 0.55
C CYS A 133 -5.39 6.85 0.47
N CYS A 134 -5.72 6.39 -0.73
CA CYS A 134 -6.50 5.17 -0.94
C CYS A 134 -5.79 3.94 -0.37
N ALA A 135 -4.48 3.80 -0.61
CA ALA A 135 -3.69 2.69 -0.07
C ALA A 135 -3.68 2.66 1.47
N ALA A 136 -3.56 3.84 2.11
CA ALA A 136 -3.57 3.96 3.56
C ALA A 136 -4.97 3.66 4.15
N ALA A 137 -6.04 4.12 3.50
CA ALA A 137 -7.41 3.87 3.91
C ALA A 137 -7.74 2.38 3.84
N ILE A 138 -7.58 1.78 2.66
CA ILE A 138 -7.86 0.35 2.41
C ILE A 138 -6.97 -0.54 3.28
N GLY A 139 -5.70 -0.20 3.47
CA GLY A 139 -4.79 -0.96 4.33
C GLY A 139 -5.28 -1.01 5.78
N GLY A 140 -5.80 0.10 6.31
CA GLY A 140 -6.38 0.17 7.66
C GLY A 140 -7.63 -0.70 7.79
N ASP A 141 -8.56 -0.58 6.85
CA ASP A 141 -9.82 -1.33 6.87
C ASP A 141 -9.58 -2.83 6.68
N ASN A 142 -8.72 -3.22 5.73
CA ASN A 142 -8.37 -4.63 5.50
C ASN A 142 -7.74 -5.27 6.74
N LEU A 143 -6.86 -4.57 7.46
CA LEU A 143 -6.25 -5.13 8.65
C LEU A 143 -7.27 -5.31 9.79
N GLN A 144 -8.25 -4.41 9.93
CA GLN A 144 -9.32 -4.55 10.89
C GLN A 144 -10.20 -5.76 10.58
N ASP A 145 -10.54 -5.96 9.31
CA ASP A 145 -11.30 -7.12 8.85
C ASP A 145 -10.56 -8.43 9.11
N LEU A 146 -9.27 -8.49 8.75
CA LEU A 146 -8.44 -9.67 8.98
C LEU A 146 -8.29 -9.98 10.47
N LYS A 147 -8.17 -8.95 11.32
CA LYS A 147 -8.12 -9.14 12.78
C LYS A 147 -9.44 -9.67 13.33
N THR A 148 -10.56 -9.15 12.86
CA THR A 148 -11.89 -9.66 13.22
C THR A 148 -12.04 -11.12 12.79
N GLY A 149 -11.62 -11.42 11.57
CA GLY A 149 -11.62 -12.77 11.03
C GLY A 149 -10.77 -13.75 11.85
N HIS A 150 -9.59 -13.33 12.27
CA HIS A 150 -8.73 -14.13 13.15
C HIS A 150 -9.43 -14.47 14.48
N ILE A 151 -10.13 -13.51 15.09
CA ILE A 151 -10.86 -13.70 16.35
C ILE A 151 -11.99 -14.72 16.20
N VAL A 152 -12.68 -14.76 15.06
CA VAL A 152 -13.77 -15.72 14.78
C VAL A 152 -13.31 -17.01 14.10
N GLY A 153 -12.00 -17.22 13.94
CA GLY A 153 -11.42 -18.43 13.34
C GLY A 153 -11.58 -18.53 11.82
N ALA A 154 -11.69 -17.41 11.12
CA ALA A 154 -11.73 -17.37 9.67
C ALA A 154 -10.33 -17.58 9.05
N THR A 155 -10.30 -18.09 7.82
CA THR A 155 -9.05 -18.31 7.09
C THR A 155 -8.63 -17.01 6.38
N PRO A 156 -7.45 -16.42 6.68
CA PRO A 156 -7.04 -15.11 6.16
C PRO A 156 -7.03 -15.01 4.63
N TRP A 157 -6.46 -15.99 3.93
CA TRP A 157 -6.38 -15.93 2.46
C TRP A 157 -7.76 -15.84 1.79
N LYS A 158 -8.81 -16.46 2.38
CA LYS A 158 -10.17 -16.36 1.84
C LYS A 158 -10.75 -14.97 2.01
N GLN A 159 -10.49 -14.34 3.16
CA GLN A 159 -10.88 -12.95 3.40
C GLN A 159 -10.16 -12.00 2.43
N GLN A 160 -8.85 -12.17 2.25
CA GLN A 160 -8.05 -11.36 1.33
C GLN A 160 -8.57 -11.47 -0.12
N VAL A 161 -8.94 -12.67 -0.58
CA VAL A 161 -9.56 -12.85 -1.90
C VAL A 161 -10.90 -12.11 -1.99
N MET A 162 -11.74 -12.21 -0.96
CA MET A 162 -13.03 -11.52 -0.95
C MET A 162 -12.87 -10.00 -0.91
N GLN A 163 -11.87 -9.47 -0.22
CA GLN A 163 -11.53 -8.04 -0.22
C GLN A 163 -11.11 -7.56 -1.61
N ILE A 164 -10.31 -8.35 -2.33
CA ILE A 164 -9.94 -8.05 -3.74
C ILE A 164 -11.18 -8.03 -4.63
N ILE A 165 -12.05 -9.04 -4.53
CA ILE A 165 -13.29 -9.09 -5.30
C ILE A 165 -14.20 -7.90 -4.96
N GLY A 166 -14.33 -7.56 -3.68
CA GLY A 166 -15.09 -6.40 -3.22
C GLY A 166 -14.57 -5.09 -3.83
N THR A 167 -13.25 -4.89 -3.81
CA THR A 167 -12.63 -3.70 -4.41
C THR A 167 -12.84 -3.61 -5.92
N LEU A 168 -12.82 -4.76 -6.64
CA LEU A 168 -13.05 -4.79 -8.08
C LEU A 168 -14.52 -4.60 -8.48
N SER A 169 -15.44 -4.84 -7.54
CA SER A 169 -16.90 -4.72 -7.79
C SER A 169 -17.47 -3.35 -7.45
N ALA A 170 -16.71 -2.50 -6.72
CA ALA A 170 -17.09 -1.15 -6.33
C ALA A 170 -16.79 -0.13 -7.43
#